data_42e4a2cb4b2b5062b0628bf7ff9edb5c
#
_entry.id   42e4a2cb4b2b5062b0628bf7ff9edb5c
#
_cell.length_a   1.000
_cell.length_b   1.000
_cell.length_c   1.000
_cell.angle_alpha   90.00
_cell.angle_beta   90.00
_cell.angle_gamma   90.00
#
_symmetry.space_group_name_H-M   'P 1'
#
loop_
_entity.id
_entity.type
_entity.pdbx_description
1 polymer ?
#
loop_
_entity_poly.entity_id
_entity_poly.type
_entity_poly.pdbx_seq_one_letter_code
_entity_poly.pdbx_strand_id
1 'polypeptide(L)'
;MATDRAAFCSATGAVLDSRASATPRITPVPHTALAYPPLWLTAEQLHPAPVAGVHAWLFNEDSLTRRLTALSHDGFSVTPLLEGWQPLRGDECAALGVASGSQGWVREVYLRGRGQPWVFARSVAARSVLEGSGLDLEQLGSRSLGELLFSDSAFDRGALQVCHYPAAWLPGAVRAERLWARRSRFSRGALGVLVAEVFLPEFWVAAAIEP
;
A
#
# COMPACT_ATOMS: atom_id res chain seq x y z
N MET A 1 -33.96 78.52 16.49
CA MET A 1 -35.19 77.82 16.07
C MET A 1 -34.80 76.62 15.30
N ALA A 2 -35.31 75.50 15.75
CA ALA A 2 -35.51 74.21 15.06
C ALA A 2 -34.25 73.52 14.52
N THR A 3 -33.76 72.43 15.19
CA THR A 3 -34.09 71.02 15.11
C THR A 3 -33.89 70.43 13.68
N ASP A 4 -32.98 69.50 13.45
CA ASP A 4 -33.34 68.11 13.52
C ASP A 4 -32.14 67.10 13.33
N ARG A 5 -32.15 66.18 14.13
CA ARG A 5 -31.87 64.74 14.10
C ARG A 5 -30.76 64.15 13.25
N ALA A 6 -29.89 63.50 13.98
CA ALA A 6 -28.99 62.43 13.62
C ALA A 6 -29.69 61.21 13.01
N ALA A 7 -29.04 60.61 12.03
CA ALA A 7 -29.28 59.20 11.64
C ALA A 7 -27.98 58.42 11.73
N PHE A 8 -27.95 57.52 12.69
CA PHE A 8 -26.94 56.48 12.90
C PHE A 8 -27.06 55.42 11.81
N CYS A 9 -26.03 55.20 11.04
CA CYS A 9 -25.96 54.05 10.14
C CYS A 9 -24.90 53.07 10.67
N SER A 10 -25.40 51.98 11.20
CA SER A 10 -24.62 50.89 11.79
C SER A 10 -23.99 50.07 10.65
N ALA A 11 -22.68 50.02 10.56
CA ALA A 11 -21.97 49.12 9.66
C ALA A 11 -21.83 47.75 10.32
N THR A 12 -22.59 46.80 9.84
CA THR A 12 -22.51 45.38 10.23
C THR A 12 -21.28 44.78 9.61
N GLY A 13 -20.29 44.43 10.46
CA GLY A 13 -19.10 43.70 10.03
C GLY A 13 -19.46 42.30 9.61
N ALA A 14 -19.16 41.94 8.37
CA ALA A 14 -19.22 40.59 7.87
C ALA A 14 -18.05 39.79 8.46
N VAL A 15 -18.36 38.85 9.33
CA VAL A 15 -17.44 37.80 9.80
C VAL A 15 -17.20 36.83 8.63
N LEU A 16 -15.98 36.82 8.10
CA LEU A 16 -15.54 35.81 7.16
C LEU A 16 -15.43 34.48 7.89
N ASP A 17 -16.39 33.62 7.62
CA ASP A 17 -16.42 32.23 8.07
C ASP A 17 -15.31 31.43 7.36
N SER A 18 -14.22 31.21 8.09
CA SER A 18 -13.10 30.37 7.67
C SER A 18 -13.56 28.92 7.67
N ARG A 19 -14.13 28.47 6.55
CA ARG A 19 -14.41 27.07 6.35
C ARG A 19 -13.09 26.30 6.25
N ALA A 20 -12.71 25.70 7.36
CA ALA A 20 -11.67 24.68 7.40
C ALA A 20 -12.03 23.57 6.40
N SER A 21 -11.18 23.42 5.40
CA SER A 21 -11.24 22.30 4.45
C SER A 21 -11.06 21.00 5.21
N ALA A 22 -12.16 20.34 5.57
CA ALA A 22 -12.13 19.03 6.18
C ALA A 22 -11.71 18.03 5.09
N THR A 23 -10.48 17.58 5.18
CA THR A 23 -10.00 16.40 4.43
C THR A 23 -10.96 15.25 4.71
N PRO A 24 -11.55 14.57 3.70
CA PRO A 24 -12.45 13.47 3.94
C PRO A 24 -11.71 12.37 4.70
N ARG A 25 -12.13 12.10 5.93
CA ARG A 25 -11.71 10.90 6.66
C ARG A 25 -12.26 9.70 5.91
N ILE A 26 -11.38 9.01 5.20
CA ILE A 26 -11.70 7.70 4.61
C ILE A 26 -11.93 6.76 5.79
N THR A 27 -13.18 6.43 6.05
CA THR A 27 -13.56 5.43 7.04
C THR A 27 -12.95 4.10 6.59
N PRO A 28 -12.14 3.41 7.42
CA PRO A 28 -11.62 2.10 7.05
C PRO A 28 -12.80 1.17 6.83
N VAL A 29 -12.91 0.59 5.64
CA VAL A 29 -13.85 -0.49 5.39
C VAL A 29 -13.40 -1.64 6.28
N PRO A 30 -14.22 -2.15 7.21
CA PRO A 30 -13.84 -3.27 8.04
C PRO A 30 -13.54 -4.43 7.09
N HIS A 31 -12.29 -4.88 7.09
CA HIS A 31 -11.87 -6.10 6.42
C HIS A 31 -12.49 -7.27 7.17
N THR A 32 -13.79 -7.45 7.01
CA THR A 32 -14.54 -8.52 7.65
C THR A 32 -14.12 -9.84 7.04
N ALA A 33 -13.23 -10.46 7.72
CA ALA A 33 -12.59 -11.69 7.42
C ALA A 33 -13.59 -12.85 7.44
N LEU A 34 -13.92 -13.38 6.30
CA LEU A 34 -14.23 -14.80 6.11
C LEU A 34 -13.45 -15.36 4.91
N ALA A 35 -12.49 -14.61 4.36
CA ALA A 35 -11.54 -15.17 3.42
C ALA A 35 -10.49 -15.97 4.20
N TYR A 36 -10.38 -17.25 3.93
CA TYR A 36 -9.25 -18.03 4.43
C TYR A 36 -7.95 -17.33 4.07
N PRO A 37 -6.95 -17.32 4.98
CA PRO A 37 -5.66 -16.71 4.65
C PRO A 37 -5.09 -17.41 3.42
N PRO A 38 -4.47 -16.66 2.48
CA PRO A 38 -3.89 -17.25 1.30
C PRO A 38 -2.73 -18.18 1.67
N LEU A 39 -2.59 -19.26 0.94
CA LEU A 39 -1.42 -20.12 1.03
C LEU A 39 -0.26 -19.48 0.26
N TRP A 40 0.71 -18.93 0.99
CA TRP A 40 1.91 -18.35 0.42
C TRP A 40 2.96 -19.42 0.17
N LEU A 41 3.41 -19.56 -1.06
CA LEU A 41 4.32 -20.62 -1.53
C LEU A 41 5.62 -20.02 -2.06
N THR A 42 6.75 -20.67 -1.78
CA THR A 42 8.03 -20.39 -2.46
C THR A 42 8.04 -20.96 -3.88
N ALA A 43 9.09 -20.63 -4.66
CA ALA A 43 9.23 -21.18 -6.01
C ALA A 43 9.26 -22.70 -6.02
N GLU A 44 9.93 -23.31 -5.04
CA GLU A 44 10.05 -24.77 -4.92
C GLU A 44 8.73 -25.46 -4.53
N GLN A 45 7.85 -24.72 -3.83
CA GLN A 45 6.55 -25.25 -3.38
C GLN A 45 5.44 -25.04 -4.41
N LEU A 46 5.64 -24.16 -5.40
CA LEU A 46 4.63 -23.79 -6.38
C LEU A 46 4.54 -24.80 -7.52
N HIS A 47 3.55 -25.68 -7.46
CA HIS A 47 3.30 -26.68 -8.50
C HIS A 47 1.82 -26.68 -8.91
N PRO A 48 1.49 -26.68 -10.22
CA PRO A 48 2.42 -26.45 -11.34
C PRO A 48 3.01 -25.03 -11.35
N ALA A 49 4.20 -24.89 -11.91
CA ALA A 49 4.79 -23.57 -12.09
C ALA A 49 3.97 -22.74 -13.09
N PRO A 50 3.82 -21.42 -12.88
CA PRO A 50 3.16 -20.56 -13.85
C PRO A 50 4.00 -20.42 -15.13
N VAL A 51 3.39 -19.91 -16.20
CA VAL A 51 4.10 -19.65 -17.46
C VAL A 51 5.34 -18.76 -17.23
N ALA A 52 6.37 -18.94 -18.05
CA ALA A 52 7.68 -18.32 -17.83
C ALA A 52 7.62 -16.78 -17.64
N GLY A 53 6.76 -16.09 -18.38
CA GLY A 53 6.57 -14.65 -18.26
C GLY A 53 6.04 -14.23 -16.88
N VAL A 54 5.04 -14.96 -16.37
CA VAL A 54 4.47 -14.74 -15.02
C VAL A 54 5.52 -15.06 -13.96
N HIS A 55 6.18 -16.21 -14.07
CA HIS A 55 7.25 -16.61 -13.15
C HIS A 55 8.35 -15.55 -13.03
N ALA A 56 8.78 -14.98 -14.17
CA ALA A 56 9.82 -13.95 -14.21
C ALA A 56 9.42 -12.64 -13.51
N TRP A 57 8.14 -12.36 -13.32
CA TRP A 57 7.68 -11.22 -12.54
C TRP A 57 7.47 -11.55 -11.07
N LEU A 58 6.98 -12.75 -10.78
CA LEU A 58 6.69 -13.18 -9.42
C LEU A 58 7.96 -13.41 -8.59
N PHE A 59 8.99 -14.01 -9.20
CA PHE A 59 10.21 -14.42 -8.49
C PHE A 59 11.44 -13.57 -8.84
N ASN A 60 11.26 -12.44 -9.52
CA ASN A 60 12.36 -11.51 -9.72
C ASN A 60 12.71 -10.79 -8.41
N GLU A 61 13.98 -10.83 -8.04
CA GLU A 61 14.50 -10.25 -6.80
C GLU A 61 14.87 -8.76 -6.91
N ASP A 62 14.86 -8.20 -8.12
CA ASP A 62 15.12 -6.79 -8.33
C ASP A 62 13.97 -5.91 -7.79
N SER A 63 14.24 -4.61 -7.70
CA SER A 63 13.23 -3.62 -7.33
C SER A 63 12.06 -3.59 -8.32
N LEU A 64 10.85 -3.93 -7.84
CA LEU A 64 9.63 -3.84 -8.65
C LEU A 64 9.42 -2.41 -9.17
N THR A 65 9.67 -1.41 -8.33
CA THR A 65 9.55 0.01 -8.71
C THR A 65 10.39 0.33 -9.96
N ARG A 66 11.66 -0.09 -9.98
CA ARG A 66 12.53 0.11 -11.15
C ARG A 66 11.98 -0.56 -12.41
N ARG A 67 11.50 -1.80 -12.27
CA ARG A 67 10.93 -2.56 -13.39
C ARG A 67 9.65 -1.92 -13.92
N LEU A 68 8.76 -1.46 -13.03
CA LEU A 68 7.53 -0.77 -13.42
C LEU A 68 7.83 0.59 -14.05
N THR A 69 8.82 1.33 -13.55
CA THR A 69 9.28 2.59 -14.16
C THR A 69 9.76 2.36 -15.59
N ALA A 70 10.61 1.37 -15.82
CA ALA A 70 11.07 1.01 -17.14
C ALA A 70 9.93 0.59 -18.09
N LEU A 71 9.01 -0.28 -17.60
CA LEU A 71 7.87 -0.75 -18.38
C LEU A 71 6.89 0.38 -18.72
N SER A 72 6.76 1.38 -17.86
CA SER A 72 5.87 2.52 -18.04
C SER A 72 6.48 3.63 -18.93
N HIS A 73 7.75 3.51 -19.35
CA HIS A 73 8.51 4.58 -20.02
C HIS A 73 8.45 5.88 -19.21
N ASP A 74 8.88 5.80 -17.95
CA ASP A 74 8.89 6.88 -16.94
C ASP A 74 7.51 7.42 -16.53
N GLY A 75 6.42 6.78 -16.96
CA GLY A 75 5.05 7.10 -16.53
C GLY A 75 4.65 6.42 -15.21
N PHE A 76 5.62 6.09 -14.34
CA PHE A 76 5.38 5.48 -13.02
C PHE A 76 4.92 6.51 -11.99
N SER A 77 3.96 6.12 -11.15
CA SER A 77 3.55 6.93 -9.99
C SER A 77 3.00 6.04 -8.86
N VAL A 78 2.99 6.59 -7.65
CA VAL A 78 2.43 5.94 -6.46
C VAL A 78 1.23 6.74 -5.98
N THR A 79 0.10 6.06 -5.81
CA THR A 79 -1.13 6.67 -5.24
C THR A 79 -1.43 6.01 -3.90
N PRO A 80 -1.23 6.71 -2.77
CA PRO A 80 -1.63 6.24 -1.46
C PRO A 80 -3.14 6.03 -1.36
N LEU A 81 -3.57 4.95 -0.72
CA LEU A 81 -4.96 4.59 -0.47
C LEU A 81 -5.28 4.59 1.02
N LEU A 82 -4.38 4.02 1.81
CA LEU A 82 -4.51 3.91 3.25
C LEU A 82 -3.12 4.01 3.88
N GLU A 83 -3.01 4.78 4.94
CA GLU A 83 -1.81 4.83 5.78
C GLU A 83 -2.24 4.99 7.24
N GLY A 84 -1.73 4.15 8.14
CA GLY A 84 -2.05 4.26 9.56
C GLY A 84 -1.91 2.97 10.36
N TRP A 85 -2.10 3.13 11.67
CA TRP A 85 -2.10 2.03 12.62
C TRP A 85 -3.37 1.19 12.47
N GLN A 86 -3.21 -0.11 12.20
CA GLN A 86 -4.29 -1.06 11.99
C GLN A 86 -3.95 -2.39 12.65
N PRO A 87 -4.95 -3.22 13.00
CA PRO A 87 -4.73 -4.62 13.31
C PRO A 87 -4.10 -5.33 12.12
N LEU A 88 -3.03 -6.08 12.37
CA LEU A 88 -2.39 -6.93 11.38
C LEU A 88 -3.24 -8.17 11.12
N ARG A 89 -3.25 -8.65 9.87
CA ARG A 89 -3.88 -9.92 9.50
C ARG A 89 -3.10 -11.09 10.10
N GLY A 90 -3.77 -12.23 10.28
CA GLY A 90 -3.13 -13.40 10.88
C GLY A 90 -1.91 -13.91 10.09
N ASP A 91 -1.98 -13.90 8.75
CA ASP A 91 -0.87 -14.27 7.88
C ASP A 91 0.29 -13.27 7.90
N GLU A 92 0.01 -11.98 8.14
CA GLU A 92 1.01 -10.93 8.32
C GLU A 92 1.71 -11.09 9.68
N CYS A 93 0.94 -11.35 10.76
CA CYS A 93 1.50 -11.64 12.06
C CYS A 93 2.44 -12.85 12.02
N ALA A 94 2.01 -13.94 11.37
CA ALA A 94 2.81 -15.15 11.21
C ALA A 94 4.11 -14.87 10.43
N ALA A 95 4.03 -14.13 9.31
CA ALA A 95 5.19 -13.77 8.49
C ALA A 95 6.17 -12.84 9.20
N LEU A 96 5.68 -11.94 10.06
CA LEU A 96 6.50 -11.03 10.85
C LEU A 96 7.04 -11.66 12.15
N GLY A 97 6.50 -12.82 12.56
CA GLY A 97 6.86 -13.47 13.81
C GLY A 97 6.34 -12.75 15.06
N VAL A 98 5.16 -12.12 14.96
CA VAL A 98 4.50 -11.41 16.08
C VAL A 98 3.20 -12.09 16.47
N ALA A 99 2.69 -11.77 17.66
CA ALA A 99 1.46 -12.36 18.18
C ALA A 99 0.26 -12.03 17.29
N SER A 100 -0.69 -12.97 17.17
CA SER A 100 -1.95 -12.73 16.48
C SER A 100 -2.70 -11.55 17.11
N GLY A 101 -3.26 -10.67 16.26
CA GLY A 101 -3.94 -9.45 16.70
C GLY A 101 -3.02 -8.28 17.04
N SER A 102 -1.71 -8.40 16.77
CA SER A 102 -0.78 -7.28 16.90
C SER A 102 -1.21 -6.09 16.04
N GLN A 103 -0.95 -4.89 16.56
CA GLN A 103 -1.11 -3.64 15.80
C GLN A 103 0.16 -3.40 14.96
N GLY A 104 -0.02 -2.82 13.78
CA GLY A 104 1.09 -2.42 12.92
C GLY A 104 0.77 -1.18 12.11
N TRP A 105 1.80 -0.55 11.57
CA TRP A 105 1.65 0.44 10.52
C TRP A 105 1.32 -0.26 9.23
N VAL A 106 0.21 0.09 8.66
CA VAL A 106 -0.29 -0.46 7.40
C VAL A 106 -0.29 0.63 6.37
N ARG A 107 0.26 0.35 5.20
CA ARG A 107 0.24 1.23 4.05
C ARG A 107 -0.26 0.47 2.83
N GLU A 108 -1.29 0.99 2.19
CA GLU A 108 -1.84 0.47 0.93
C GLU A 108 -1.70 1.54 -0.16
N VAL A 109 -1.23 1.12 -1.32
CA VAL A 109 -1.02 2.01 -2.44
C VAL A 109 -1.37 1.34 -3.77
N TYR A 110 -1.67 2.14 -4.79
CA TYR A 110 -1.51 1.70 -6.18
C TYR A 110 -0.14 2.13 -6.71
N LEU A 111 0.58 1.17 -7.28
CA LEU A 111 1.71 1.45 -8.16
C LEU A 111 1.13 1.54 -9.57
N ARG A 112 1.23 2.72 -10.17
CA ARG A 112 0.63 3.02 -11.46
C ARG A 112 1.68 3.06 -12.55
N GLY A 113 1.31 2.58 -13.73
CA GLY A 113 2.04 2.83 -14.96
C GLY A 113 1.11 3.50 -15.98
N ARG A 114 1.58 4.59 -16.59
CA ARG A 114 0.80 5.35 -17.57
C ARG A 114 -0.60 5.72 -17.08
N GLY A 115 -0.72 6.10 -15.81
CA GLY A 115 -1.98 6.47 -15.17
C GLY A 115 -2.88 5.31 -14.74
N GLN A 116 -2.63 4.07 -15.16
CA GLN A 116 -3.42 2.89 -14.79
C GLN A 116 -2.86 2.20 -13.54
N PRO A 117 -3.70 1.66 -12.63
CA PRO A 117 -3.24 0.87 -11.50
C PRO A 117 -2.75 -0.48 -12.01
N TRP A 118 -1.43 -0.72 -11.89
CA TRP A 118 -0.79 -1.95 -12.32
C TRP A 118 -0.59 -2.93 -11.17
N VAL A 119 -0.32 -2.39 -9.98
CA VAL A 119 -0.10 -3.22 -8.79
C VAL A 119 -0.81 -2.56 -7.61
N PHE A 120 -1.53 -3.38 -6.84
CA PHE A 120 -1.93 -3.03 -5.49
C PHE A 120 -0.85 -3.53 -4.54
N ALA A 121 -0.28 -2.64 -3.74
CA ALA A 121 0.74 -3.01 -2.76
C ALA A 121 0.23 -2.72 -1.35
N ARG A 122 0.45 -3.68 -0.45
CA ARG A 122 0.20 -3.56 0.98
C ARG A 122 1.48 -3.86 1.75
N SER A 123 1.91 -2.88 2.53
CA SER A 123 3.11 -2.98 3.36
C SER A 123 2.72 -2.87 4.82
N VAL A 124 3.33 -3.70 5.67
CA VAL A 124 3.04 -3.70 7.10
C VAL A 124 4.32 -3.86 7.93
N ALA A 125 4.37 -3.17 9.07
CA ALA A 125 5.39 -3.33 10.09
C ALA A 125 4.73 -3.35 11.46
N ALA A 126 5.11 -4.31 12.31
CA ALA A 126 4.51 -4.42 13.63
C ALA A 126 4.94 -3.24 14.52
N ARG A 127 3.98 -2.72 15.31
CA ARG A 127 4.19 -1.58 16.19
C ARG A 127 5.34 -1.81 17.18
N SER A 128 5.38 -2.98 17.78
CA SER A 128 6.37 -3.35 18.81
C SER A 128 7.83 -3.24 18.38
N VAL A 129 8.09 -3.29 17.05
CA VAL A 129 9.45 -3.20 16.50
C VAL A 129 9.65 -1.97 15.62
N LEU A 130 8.59 -1.32 15.16
CA LEU A 130 8.67 -0.09 14.37
C LEU A 130 8.98 1.12 15.25
N GLU A 131 8.28 1.21 16.40
CA GLU A 131 8.55 2.26 17.39
C GLU A 131 10.00 2.15 17.88
N GLY A 132 10.77 3.24 17.74
CA GLY A 132 12.18 3.29 18.09
C GLY A 132 13.15 2.68 17.07
N SER A 133 12.67 2.16 15.91
CA SER A 133 13.54 1.61 14.87
C SER A 133 14.29 2.66 14.04
N GLY A 134 13.87 3.94 14.12
CA GLY A 134 14.36 5.02 13.28
C GLY A 134 13.82 4.99 11.84
N LEU A 135 12.93 4.05 11.48
CA LEU A 135 12.25 4.01 10.21
C LEU A 135 10.93 4.77 10.32
N ASP A 136 10.82 5.90 9.61
CA ASP A 136 9.61 6.72 9.56
C ASP A 136 8.80 6.37 8.32
N LEU A 137 7.81 5.49 8.51
CA LEU A 137 6.88 5.10 7.45
C LEU A 137 5.76 6.14 7.25
N GLU A 138 5.53 7.03 8.22
CA GLU A 138 4.47 8.03 8.18
C GLU A 138 4.75 9.13 7.17
N GLN A 139 6.04 9.40 6.89
CA GLN A 139 6.46 10.46 5.99
C GLN A 139 6.71 10.00 4.54
N LEU A 140 6.34 8.77 4.19
CA LEU A 140 6.56 8.27 2.83
C LEU A 140 5.71 8.99 1.77
N GLY A 141 4.46 9.32 2.09
CA GLY A 141 3.55 9.97 1.14
C GLY A 141 3.49 9.24 -0.21
N SER A 142 3.81 9.91 -1.30
CA SER A 142 3.84 9.32 -2.65
C SER A 142 5.17 8.62 -3.01
N ARG A 143 6.14 8.54 -2.09
CA ARG A 143 7.39 7.82 -2.34
C ARG A 143 7.16 6.31 -2.30
N SER A 144 7.95 5.58 -3.09
CA SER A 144 7.93 4.12 -3.06
C SER A 144 8.65 3.58 -1.82
N LEU A 145 7.94 2.80 -0.99
CA LEU A 145 8.58 2.08 0.13
C LEU A 145 9.60 1.05 -0.40
N GLY A 146 9.28 0.39 -1.51
CA GLY A 146 10.21 -0.54 -2.15
C GLY A 146 11.54 0.13 -2.48
N GLU A 147 11.52 1.34 -3.03
CA GLU A 147 12.75 2.09 -3.33
C GLU A 147 13.57 2.36 -2.06
N LEU A 148 12.92 2.77 -0.96
CA LEU A 148 13.58 3.00 0.31
C LEU A 148 14.22 1.72 0.85
N LEU A 149 13.48 0.59 0.86
CA LEU A 149 13.98 -0.70 1.37
C LEU A 149 15.12 -1.28 0.52
N PHE A 150 15.13 -1.01 -0.80
CA PHE A 150 16.21 -1.44 -1.70
C PHE A 150 17.41 -0.51 -1.71
N SER A 151 17.23 0.77 -1.37
CA SER A 151 18.34 1.73 -1.33
C SER A 151 19.12 1.67 0.00
N ASP A 152 18.48 1.21 1.07
CA ASP A 152 19.13 1.00 2.37
C ASP A 152 19.73 -0.41 2.43
N SER A 153 21.05 -0.48 2.26
CA SER A 153 21.82 -1.74 2.31
C SER A 153 21.78 -2.46 3.66
N ALA A 154 21.18 -1.84 4.69
CA ALA A 154 20.99 -2.46 6.00
C ALA A 154 19.77 -3.39 6.05
N PHE A 155 18.94 -3.42 5.01
CA PHE A 155 17.81 -4.35 4.93
C PHE A 155 18.18 -5.61 4.14
N ASP A 156 18.03 -6.75 4.80
CA ASP A 156 18.04 -8.06 4.15
C ASP A 156 16.65 -8.42 3.65
N ARG A 157 16.55 -8.88 2.40
CA ARG A 157 15.31 -9.37 1.83
C ARG A 157 15.18 -10.88 2.00
N GLY A 158 14.12 -11.32 2.65
CA GLY A 158 13.76 -12.74 2.73
C GLY A 158 13.22 -13.30 1.42
N ALA A 159 13.03 -14.61 1.37
CA ALA A 159 12.53 -15.32 0.20
C ALA A 159 11.21 -14.75 -0.31
N LEU A 160 11.06 -14.72 -1.63
CA LEU A 160 9.80 -14.42 -2.29
C LEU A 160 8.82 -15.56 -2.11
N GLN A 161 7.61 -15.21 -1.71
CA GLN A 161 6.46 -16.11 -1.64
C GLN A 161 5.35 -15.58 -2.54
N VAL A 162 4.57 -16.46 -3.13
CA VAL A 162 3.49 -16.11 -4.05
C VAL A 162 2.19 -16.80 -3.67
N CYS A 163 1.07 -16.21 -4.08
CA CYS A 163 -0.26 -16.80 -3.93
C CYS A 163 -1.23 -16.25 -4.97
N HIS A 164 -2.43 -16.84 -5.06
CA HIS A 164 -3.59 -16.12 -5.55
C HIS A 164 -4.19 -15.30 -4.40
N TYR A 165 -4.21 -13.96 -4.56
CA TYR A 165 -4.62 -13.07 -3.49
C TYR A 165 -6.14 -13.08 -3.30
N PRO A 166 -6.64 -13.12 -2.05
CA PRO A 166 -8.08 -13.11 -1.79
C PRO A 166 -8.75 -11.84 -2.33
N ALA A 167 -9.70 -11.98 -3.23
CA ALA A 167 -10.41 -10.83 -3.84
C ALA A 167 -11.07 -9.93 -2.80
N ALA A 168 -11.56 -10.51 -1.68
CA ALA A 168 -12.16 -9.76 -0.59
C ALA A 168 -11.20 -8.78 0.11
N TRP A 169 -9.89 -8.97 -0.05
CA TRP A 169 -8.86 -8.11 0.54
C TRP A 169 -8.43 -6.96 -0.38
N LEU A 170 -8.94 -6.93 -1.60
CA LEU A 170 -8.65 -5.89 -2.56
C LEU A 170 -9.63 -4.72 -2.42
N PRO A 171 -9.17 -3.48 -2.71
CA PRO A 171 -10.08 -2.36 -2.89
C PRO A 171 -11.16 -2.67 -3.95
N GLY A 172 -12.39 -2.23 -3.69
CA GLY A 172 -13.53 -2.56 -4.56
C GLY A 172 -13.31 -2.25 -6.05
N ALA A 173 -12.61 -1.16 -6.35
CA ALA A 173 -12.35 -0.71 -7.72
C ALA A 173 -11.46 -1.67 -8.55
N VAL A 174 -10.65 -2.51 -7.89
CA VAL A 174 -9.71 -3.44 -8.54
C VAL A 174 -9.95 -4.89 -8.11
N ARG A 175 -11.12 -5.16 -7.52
CA ARG A 175 -11.46 -6.49 -7.01
C ARG A 175 -11.66 -7.47 -8.14
N ALA A 176 -10.80 -8.47 -8.19
CA ALA A 176 -10.91 -9.59 -9.11
C ALA A 176 -10.39 -10.87 -8.47
N GLU A 177 -10.88 -12.01 -8.95
CA GLU A 177 -10.47 -13.33 -8.47
C GLU A 177 -9.15 -13.78 -9.12
N ARG A 178 -8.45 -14.65 -8.41
CA ARG A 178 -7.24 -15.34 -8.89
C ARG A 178 -6.11 -14.42 -9.34
N LEU A 179 -6.01 -13.22 -8.77
CA LEU A 179 -4.87 -12.33 -9.05
C LEU A 179 -3.61 -12.88 -8.40
N TRP A 180 -2.54 -12.92 -9.18
CA TRP A 180 -1.23 -13.25 -8.67
C TRP A 180 -0.71 -12.17 -7.72
N ALA A 181 -0.20 -12.62 -6.60
CA ALA A 181 0.51 -11.76 -5.65
C ALA A 181 1.84 -12.39 -5.28
N ARG A 182 2.80 -11.53 -4.95
CA ARG A 182 4.04 -11.92 -4.32
C ARG A 182 4.24 -11.15 -3.03
N ARG A 183 5.00 -11.71 -2.10
CA ARG A 183 5.43 -10.97 -0.90
C ARG A 183 6.85 -11.33 -0.51
N SER A 184 7.51 -10.43 0.20
CA SER A 184 8.75 -10.72 0.91
C SER A 184 8.83 -9.90 2.19
N ARG A 185 9.58 -10.40 3.16
CA ARG A 185 9.93 -9.69 4.38
C ARG A 185 11.29 -9.04 4.21
N PHE A 186 11.37 -7.75 4.49
CA PHE A 186 12.63 -7.02 4.64
C PHE A 186 12.95 -6.90 6.12
N SER A 187 14.20 -7.19 6.50
CA SER A 187 14.60 -7.24 7.90
C SER A 187 15.84 -6.39 8.15
N ARG A 188 15.82 -5.63 9.25
CA ARG A 188 16.96 -4.87 9.77
C ARG A 188 17.00 -5.05 11.28
N GLY A 189 17.88 -5.92 11.78
CA GLY A 189 17.84 -6.33 13.19
C GLY A 189 16.49 -6.94 13.56
N ALA A 190 15.84 -6.40 14.59
CA ALA A 190 14.51 -6.85 15.02
C ALA A 190 13.37 -6.33 14.13
N LEU A 191 13.59 -5.25 13.39
CA LEU A 191 12.59 -4.65 12.51
C LEU A 191 12.31 -5.56 11.32
N GLY A 192 11.05 -5.92 11.12
CA GLY A 192 10.54 -6.60 9.92
C GLY A 192 9.49 -5.74 9.23
N VAL A 193 9.64 -5.55 7.93
CA VAL A 193 8.64 -4.93 7.05
C VAL A 193 8.21 -5.98 6.03
N LEU A 194 6.93 -6.36 6.04
CA LEU A 194 6.36 -7.26 5.05
C LEU A 194 5.73 -6.44 3.92
N VAL A 195 6.10 -6.75 2.69
CA VAL A 195 5.57 -6.08 1.49
C VAL A 195 4.88 -7.13 0.62
N ALA A 196 3.59 -6.96 0.39
CA ALA A 196 2.79 -7.75 -0.54
C ALA A 196 2.41 -6.91 -1.76
N GLU A 197 2.54 -7.48 -2.96
CA GLU A 197 2.34 -6.83 -4.25
C GLU A 197 1.43 -7.70 -5.10
N VAL A 198 0.22 -7.19 -5.42
CA VAL A 198 -0.80 -7.89 -6.21
C VAL A 198 -0.81 -7.33 -7.61
N PHE A 199 -0.54 -8.16 -8.60
CA PHE A 199 -0.51 -7.77 -10.01
C PHE A 199 -1.94 -7.71 -10.56
N LEU A 200 -2.34 -6.53 -11.02
CA LEU A 200 -3.68 -6.27 -11.56
C LEU A 200 -3.76 -6.62 -13.05
N PRO A 201 -4.95 -6.82 -13.61
CA PRO A 201 -5.10 -7.21 -15.02
C PRO A 201 -4.40 -6.26 -15.99
N GLU A 202 -4.48 -4.95 -15.77
CA GLU A 202 -3.87 -3.91 -16.61
C GLU A 202 -2.33 -4.01 -16.64
N PHE A 203 -1.73 -4.53 -15.58
CA PHE A 203 -0.30 -4.81 -15.56
C PHE A 203 0.08 -5.91 -16.57
N TRP A 204 -0.66 -7.02 -16.57
CA TRP A 204 -0.36 -8.14 -17.48
C TRP A 204 -0.55 -7.75 -18.95
N VAL A 205 -1.57 -6.93 -19.24
CA VAL A 205 -1.77 -6.34 -20.58
C VAL A 205 -0.57 -5.47 -20.96
N ALA A 206 -0.11 -4.60 -20.06
CA ALA A 206 1.03 -3.73 -20.32
C ALA A 206 2.35 -4.49 -20.49
N ALA A 207 2.50 -5.62 -19.78
CA ALA A 207 3.65 -6.51 -19.87
C ALA A 207 3.59 -7.47 -21.08
N ALA A 208 2.48 -7.51 -21.82
CA ALA A 208 2.21 -8.43 -22.91
C ALA A 208 2.35 -9.91 -22.50
N ILE A 209 1.80 -10.25 -21.32
CA ILE A 209 1.84 -11.59 -20.73
C ILE A 209 0.41 -12.04 -20.43
N GLU A 210 0.09 -13.29 -20.75
CA GLU A 210 -1.15 -13.97 -20.32
C GLU A 210 -0.86 -14.71 -19.02
N PRO A 211 -1.52 -14.29 -17.88
CA PRO A 211 -1.26 -14.87 -16.56
C PRO A 211 -1.98 -16.19 -16.30
#